data_ffde0451ee25c89734ce42caaf13e753
#
_entry.id   ffde0451ee25c89734ce42caaf13e753
#
_cell.length_a   1.000
_cell.length_b   1.000
_cell.length_c   1.000
_cell.angle_alpha   90.00
_cell.angle_beta   90.00
_cell.angle_gamma   90.00
#
_symmetry.space_group_name_H-M   'P 1'
#
loop_
_entity.id
_entity.type
_entity.pdbx_description
1 polymer ?
#
loop_
_entity_poly.entity_id
_entity_poly.type
_entity_poly.pdbx_seq_one_letter_code
_entity_poly.pdbx_strand_id
1 'polypeptide(L)'
;NTHFVNPNGLPAENHYSSAYDLYLITVEAMKYPMFMEMANTQSYQSSNPAVAGGEVFYNSNALLSDNAYYARNGSYVYEGASGVKTGYTNAAGYCLLSTAQRGDIHVLAVAMGCDGELNAQIDKYYNFDDTIAMYDWVFNNFSHRSIISTSENIMSVPVELSDGGSAMLRPQSSITALLPND
;
A
#
# COMPACT_ATOMS: atom_id res chain seq x y z
N ASN A 1 16.32 2.10 10.24
CA ASN A 1 17.75 1.80 10.07
C ASN A 1 18.07 1.56 8.60
N THR A 2 18.25 2.64 7.84
CA THR A 2 18.45 2.62 6.38
C THR A 2 19.72 3.34 6.01
N HIS A 3 20.47 2.75 5.05
CA HIS A 3 21.65 3.37 4.46
C HIS A 3 21.66 3.13 2.95
N PHE A 4 21.44 4.20 2.17
CA PHE A 4 21.49 4.19 0.73
C PHE A 4 22.85 4.72 0.24
N VAL A 5 23.59 3.89 -0.53
CA VAL A 5 24.90 4.25 -1.11
C VAL A 5 24.77 4.73 -2.56
N ASN A 6 23.65 4.42 -3.22
CA ASN A 6 23.40 4.84 -4.60
C ASN A 6 21.89 5.11 -4.80
N PRO A 7 21.53 5.91 -5.81
CA PRO A 7 20.14 6.27 -6.09
C PRO A 7 19.39 5.23 -6.94
N ASN A 8 20.08 4.27 -7.54
CA ASN A 8 19.51 3.33 -8.51
C ASN A 8 19.15 1.95 -7.92
N GLY A 9 19.48 1.71 -6.64
CA GLY A 9 19.16 0.47 -5.94
C GLY A 9 20.02 -0.73 -6.34
N LEU A 10 21.15 -0.51 -7.02
CA LEU A 10 22.08 -1.60 -7.32
C LEU A 10 22.83 -2.06 -6.06
N PRO A 11 23.18 -3.36 -5.96
CA PRO A 11 23.88 -3.90 -4.82
C PRO A 11 25.19 -3.15 -4.56
N ALA A 12 25.41 -2.77 -3.32
CA ALA A 12 26.66 -2.19 -2.85
C ALA A 12 26.87 -2.57 -1.39
N GLU A 13 28.13 -2.56 -0.94
CA GLU A 13 28.44 -2.77 0.47
C GLU A 13 27.74 -1.74 1.33
N ASN A 14 27.11 -2.17 2.42
CA ASN A 14 26.34 -1.32 3.34
C ASN A 14 25.11 -0.61 2.70
N HIS A 15 24.57 -1.12 1.58
CA HIS A 15 23.32 -0.64 0.99
C HIS A 15 22.15 -1.48 1.50
N TYR A 16 21.36 -0.94 2.42
CA TYR A 16 20.25 -1.65 3.06
C TYR A 16 19.11 -0.73 3.48
N SER A 17 17.95 -1.32 3.65
CA SER A 17 16.76 -0.70 4.24
C SER A 17 15.96 -1.72 5.05
N SER A 18 14.87 -1.29 5.66
CA SER A 18 13.89 -2.14 6.33
C SER A 18 12.50 -1.90 5.76
N ALA A 19 11.60 -2.86 5.91
CA ALA A 19 10.20 -2.70 5.49
C ALA A 19 9.55 -1.48 6.16
N TYR A 20 9.84 -1.24 7.44
CA TYR A 20 9.32 -0.09 8.17
C TYR A 20 9.84 1.25 7.63
N ASP A 21 11.13 1.34 7.32
CA ASP A 21 11.69 2.58 6.78
C ASP A 21 11.16 2.85 5.36
N LEU A 22 11.02 1.81 4.54
CA LEU A 22 10.41 1.94 3.21
C LEU A 22 8.93 2.33 3.31
N TYR A 23 8.19 1.81 4.30
CA TYR A 23 6.86 2.29 4.61
C TYR A 23 6.84 3.80 4.88
N LEU A 24 7.70 4.30 5.78
CA LEU A 24 7.75 5.72 6.11
C LEU A 24 8.09 6.60 4.90
N ILE A 25 9.07 6.18 4.10
CA ILE A 25 9.45 6.87 2.85
C ILE A 25 8.27 6.92 1.88
N THR A 26 7.58 5.78 1.72
CA THR A 26 6.45 5.69 0.80
C THR A 26 5.28 6.55 1.23
N VAL A 27 4.92 6.54 2.52
CA VAL A 27 3.86 7.40 3.07
C VAL A 27 4.16 8.88 2.83
N GLU A 28 5.43 9.29 2.96
CA GLU A 28 5.83 10.65 2.65
C GLU A 28 5.72 10.95 1.15
N ALA A 29 6.20 10.06 0.28
CA ALA A 29 6.15 10.20 -1.17
C ALA A 29 4.70 10.27 -1.70
N MET A 30 3.78 9.51 -1.10
CA MET A 30 2.35 9.50 -1.47
C MET A 30 1.64 10.84 -1.25
N LYS A 31 2.20 11.76 -0.48
CA LYS A 31 1.66 13.12 -0.32
C LYS A 31 1.80 13.96 -1.60
N TYR A 32 2.60 13.50 -2.56
CA TYR A 32 2.84 14.19 -3.82
C TYR A 32 2.03 13.55 -4.94
N PRO A 33 0.95 14.21 -5.44
CA PRO A 33 0.05 13.61 -6.44
C PRO A 33 0.78 13.13 -7.70
N MET A 34 1.75 13.87 -8.20
CA MET A 34 2.55 13.51 -9.37
C MET A 34 3.33 12.19 -9.16
N PHE A 35 3.79 11.92 -7.94
CA PHE A 35 4.46 10.66 -7.62
C PHE A 35 3.52 9.47 -7.82
N MET A 36 2.30 9.56 -7.28
CA MET A 36 1.31 8.50 -7.42
C MET A 36 0.76 8.39 -8.84
N GLU A 37 0.60 9.49 -9.56
CA GLU A 37 0.23 9.48 -10.98
C GLU A 37 1.24 8.67 -11.80
N MET A 38 2.55 8.96 -11.64
CA MET A 38 3.61 8.21 -12.33
C MET A 38 3.65 6.75 -11.87
N ALA A 39 3.54 6.47 -10.58
CA ALA A 39 3.59 5.12 -10.03
C ALA A 39 2.41 4.25 -10.49
N ASN A 40 1.25 4.85 -10.79
CA ASN A 40 0.05 4.18 -11.27
C ASN A 40 -0.05 4.07 -12.79
N THR A 41 0.79 4.78 -13.53
CA THR A 41 0.77 4.73 -14.99
C THR A 41 1.13 3.33 -15.46
N GLN A 42 0.18 2.63 -16.08
CA GLN A 42 0.35 1.24 -16.53
C GLN A 42 1.29 1.13 -17.72
N SER A 43 1.22 2.11 -18.64
CA SER A 43 2.13 2.21 -19.78
C SER A 43 2.33 3.67 -20.16
N TYR A 44 3.51 3.97 -20.67
CA TYR A 44 3.86 5.32 -21.12
C TYR A 44 4.64 5.25 -22.43
N GLN A 45 4.20 5.99 -23.43
CA GLN A 45 4.93 6.18 -24.68
C GLN A 45 5.60 7.55 -24.68
N SER A 46 6.93 7.58 -24.77
CA SER A 46 7.66 8.85 -24.85
C SER A 46 7.36 9.57 -26.17
N SER A 47 7.03 10.84 -26.07
CA SER A 47 6.94 11.72 -27.25
C SER A 47 8.31 12.21 -27.73
N ASN A 48 9.37 11.95 -26.98
CA ASN A 48 10.74 12.30 -27.36
C ASN A 48 11.39 11.17 -28.15
N PRO A 49 11.64 11.33 -29.48
CA PRO A 49 12.24 10.28 -30.33
C PRO A 49 13.66 9.87 -29.90
N ALA A 50 14.36 10.72 -29.13
CA ALA A 50 15.70 10.44 -28.62
C ALA A 50 15.66 9.53 -27.37
N VAL A 51 14.48 9.36 -26.77
CA VAL A 51 14.26 8.48 -25.63
C VAL A 51 13.50 7.25 -26.10
N ALA A 52 14.17 6.10 -26.07
CA ALA A 52 13.60 4.78 -26.38
C ALA A 52 12.95 4.64 -27.78
N GLY A 53 13.33 5.46 -28.78
CA GLY A 53 12.89 5.28 -30.17
C GLY A 53 11.37 5.25 -30.41
N GLY A 54 10.55 5.75 -29.48
CA GLY A 54 9.09 5.65 -29.50
C GLY A 54 8.54 4.36 -28.88
N GLU A 55 9.35 3.62 -28.14
CA GLU A 55 8.92 2.42 -27.40
C GLU A 55 7.92 2.76 -26.29
N VAL A 56 7.05 1.81 -26.03
CA VAL A 56 6.13 1.86 -24.89
C VAL A 56 6.80 1.27 -23.66
N PHE A 57 6.89 2.04 -22.59
CA PHE A 57 7.33 1.56 -21.29
C PHE A 57 6.12 0.99 -20.54
N TYR A 58 6.24 -0.23 -20.05
CA TYR A 58 5.22 -0.86 -19.22
C TYR A 58 5.63 -0.81 -17.75
N ASN A 59 4.66 -0.56 -16.87
CA ASN A 59 4.87 -0.65 -15.45
C ASN A 59 5.29 -2.09 -15.07
N SER A 60 6.25 -2.22 -14.19
CA SER A 60 6.70 -3.53 -13.72
C SER A 60 5.78 -4.13 -12.63
N ASN A 61 4.89 -3.34 -12.03
CA ASN A 61 3.96 -3.83 -11.01
C ASN A 61 2.79 -4.58 -11.66
N ALA A 62 2.83 -5.91 -11.56
CA ALA A 62 1.81 -6.78 -12.13
C ALA A 62 0.45 -6.72 -11.40
N LEU A 63 0.37 -6.10 -10.21
CA LEU A 63 -0.93 -5.83 -9.57
C LEU A 63 -1.77 -4.79 -10.32
N LEU A 64 -1.15 -3.98 -11.19
CA LEU A 64 -1.81 -2.91 -11.92
C LEU A 64 -2.33 -3.34 -13.29
N SER A 65 -1.66 -4.28 -13.95
CA SER A 65 -1.95 -4.64 -15.34
C SER A 65 -1.36 -5.98 -15.75
N ASP A 66 -2.08 -6.73 -16.55
CA ASP A 66 -1.62 -7.97 -17.21
C ASP A 66 -0.53 -7.71 -18.27
N ASN A 67 -0.34 -6.45 -18.69
CA ASN A 67 0.74 -6.04 -19.60
C ASN A 67 2.04 -5.72 -18.85
N ALA A 68 2.06 -5.79 -17.53
CA ALA A 68 3.25 -5.55 -16.74
C ALA A 68 4.36 -6.56 -17.04
N TYR A 69 5.61 -6.13 -16.88
CA TYR A 69 6.78 -6.96 -17.16
C TYR A 69 6.76 -8.32 -16.44
N TYR A 70 6.23 -8.38 -15.21
CA TYR A 70 6.14 -9.58 -14.39
C TYR A 70 4.83 -10.37 -14.54
N ALA A 71 3.92 -9.97 -15.43
CA ALA A 71 2.61 -10.63 -15.60
C ALA A 71 2.63 -11.82 -16.59
N ARG A 72 3.75 -12.50 -16.79
CA ARG A 72 3.99 -13.40 -17.92
C ARG A 72 3.10 -14.65 -17.96
N ASN A 73 2.87 -15.34 -16.85
CA ASN A 73 2.18 -16.65 -16.84
C ASN A 73 0.96 -16.68 -15.91
N GLY A 74 0.34 -15.56 -15.67
CA GLY A 74 -0.87 -15.44 -14.84
C GLY A 74 -1.18 -14.02 -14.53
N SER A 75 -2.42 -13.74 -14.18
CA SER A 75 -2.82 -12.42 -13.77
C SER A 75 -2.55 -12.25 -12.28
N TYR A 76 -1.77 -11.24 -11.93
CA TYR A 76 -1.65 -10.72 -10.58
C TYR A 76 -2.52 -9.48 -10.34
N VAL A 77 -3.28 -9.05 -11.36
CA VAL A 77 -4.10 -7.84 -11.26
C VAL A 77 -5.01 -7.93 -10.04
N TYR A 78 -4.91 -6.92 -9.17
CA TYR A 78 -5.66 -6.84 -7.95
C TYR A 78 -6.54 -5.60 -7.93
N GLU A 79 -7.83 -5.78 -7.75
CA GLU A 79 -8.80 -4.67 -7.72
C GLU A 79 -8.50 -3.72 -6.56
N GLY A 80 -8.39 -2.43 -6.90
CA GLY A 80 -8.04 -1.37 -5.94
C GLY A 80 -6.54 -1.21 -5.70
N ALA A 81 -5.68 -2.03 -6.33
CA ALA A 81 -4.23 -1.84 -6.23
C ALA A 81 -3.76 -0.53 -6.86
N SER A 82 -2.72 0.07 -6.27
CA SER A 82 -2.18 1.36 -6.68
C SER A 82 -0.67 1.40 -6.40
N GLY A 83 0.14 1.81 -7.38
CA GLY A 83 1.59 1.97 -7.25
C GLY A 83 2.27 0.78 -6.57
N VAL A 84 3.43 0.85 -5.97
CA VAL A 84 4.30 2.02 -5.91
C VAL A 84 5.62 1.71 -6.64
N LYS A 85 6.32 0.62 -6.25
CA LYS A 85 7.63 0.28 -6.82
C LYS A 85 7.95 -1.20 -6.65
N THR A 86 8.39 -1.83 -7.73
CA THR A 86 9.03 -3.15 -7.72
C THR A 86 10.55 -3.01 -7.64
N GLY A 87 11.22 -4.07 -7.21
CA GLY A 87 12.67 -4.15 -7.27
C GLY A 87 13.14 -5.61 -7.29
N TYR A 88 14.25 -5.87 -7.97
CA TYR A 88 14.91 -7.16 -7.95
C TYR A 88 16.42 -7.03 -8.12
N THR A 89 17.14 -7.71 -7.29
CA THR A 89 18.54 -8.10 -7.49
C THR A 89 18.77 -9.48 -6.89
N ASN A 90 19.80 -10.20 -7.33
CA ASN A 90 20.10 -11.51 -6.76
C ASN A 90 20.33 -11.47 -5.23
N ALA A 91 20.81 -10.34 -4.72
CA ALA A 91 21.08 -10.17 -3.29
C ALA A 91 19.83 -9.77 -2.50
N ALA A 92 18.91 -9.03 -3.11
CA ALA A 92 17.72 -8.50 -2.44
C ALA A 92 16.47 -9.39 -2.60
N GLY A 93 16.47 -10.33 -3.55
CA GLY A 93 15.27 -11.05 -3.95
C GLY A 93 14.25 -10.16 -4.65
N TYR A 94 13.04 -10.65 -4.84
CA TYR A 94 11.92 -9.87 -5.38
C TYR A 94 11.31 -9.00 -4.29
N CYS A 95 11.22 -7.71 -4.56
CA CYS A 95 10.66 -6.72 -3.64
C CYS A 95 9.48 -5.99 -4.28
N LEU A 96 8.50 -5.65 -3.47
CA LEU A 96 7.33 -4.88 -3.89
C LEU A 96 6.87 -3.95 -2.77
N LEU A 97 6.70 -2.68 -3.11
CA LEU A 97 5.88 -1.75 -2.36
C LEU A 97 4.61 -1.51 -3.17
N SER A 98 3.47 -1.68 -2.57
CA SER A 98 2.19 -1.44 -3.23
C SER A 98 1.15 -1.00 -2.23
N THR A 99 0.11 -0.31 -2.70
CA THR A 99 -1.07 0.02 -1.90
C THR A 99 -2.30 -0.60 -2.52
N ALA A 100 -3.33 -0.80 -1.73
CA ALA A 100 -4.65 -1.14 -2.22
C ALA A 100 -5.71 -0.43 -1.39
N GLN A 101 -6.81 -0.07 -2.04
CA GLN A 101 -7.94 0.57 -1.38
C GLN A 101 -9.23 -0.20 -1.70
N ARG A 102 -10.00 -0.47 -0.65
CA ARG A 102 -11.34 -1.04 -0.78
C ARG A 102 -12.28 -0.31 0.19
N GLY A 103 -13.21 0.45 -0.37
CA GLY A 103 -14.04 1.38 0.42
C GLY A 103 -13.18 2.45 1.11
N ASP A 104 -13.30 2.54 2.42
CA ASP A 104 -12.56 3.47 3.29
C ASP A 104 -11.27 2.88 3.90
N ILE A 105 -10.97 1.60 3.60
CA ILE A 105 -9.75 0.95 4.04
C ILE A 105 -8.66 1.12 2.98
N HIS A 106 -7.56 1.75 3.34
CA HIS A 106 -6.38 1.92 2.50
C HIS A 106 -5.18 1.23 3.16
N VAL A 107 -4.57 0.28 2.46
CA VAL A 107 -3.48 -0.56 2.95
C VAL A 107 -2.22 -0.29 2.13
N LEU A 108 -1.07 -0.23 2.79
CA LEU A 108 0.25 -0.26 2.16
C LEU A 108 0.97 -1.54 2.58
N ALA A 109 1.38 -2.33 1.60
CA ALA A 109 2.17 -3.54 1.79
C ALA A 109 3.62 -3.33 1.36
N VAL A 110 4.55 -3.91 2.10
CA VAL A 110 5.97 -3.94 1.79
C VAL A 110 6.46 -5.37 1.86
N ALA A 111 6.67 -6.00 0.70
CA ALA A 111 7.26 -7.31 0.56
C ALA A 111 8.73 -7.16 0.16
N MET A 112 9.64 -7.84 0.86
CA MET A 112 11.08 -7.76 0.63
C MET A 112 11.70 -9.15 0.72
N GLY A 113 12.69 -9.41 -0.15
CA GLY A 113 13.45 -10.66 -0.09
C GLY A 113 12.64 -11.89 -0.51
N CYS A 114 11.58 -11.70 -1.28
CA CYS A 114 10.76 -12.82 -1.73
C CYS A 114 11.47 -13.63 -2.80
N ASP A 115 11.20 -14.93 -2.82
CA ASP A 115 11.66 -15.85 -3.87
C ASP A 115 10.79 -15.72 -5.14
N GLY A 116 11.19 -16.45 -6.17
CA GLY A 116 10.42 -16.65 -7.39
C GLY A 116 10.75 -17.98 -8.03
N GLU A 117 9.81 -18.57 -8.73
CA GLU A 117 10.02 -19.77 -9.54
C GLU A 117 10.02 -19.38 -11.00
N LEU A 118 11.18 -19.46 -11.63
CA LEU A 118 11.38 -19.13 -13.04
C LEU A 118 11.87 -20.38 -13.77
N ASN A 119 10.99 -21.00 -14.53
CA ASN A 119 11.34 -22.14 -15.38
C ASN A 119 10.54 -22.10 -16.68
N ALA A 120 10.78 -23.06 -17.58
CA ALA A 120 10.14 -23.09 -18.91
C ALA A 120 8.58 -23.15 -18.86
N GLN A 121 8.00 -23.49 -17.73
CA GLN A 121 6.56 -23.66 -17.54
C GLN A 121 5.96 -22.68 -16.53
N ILE A 122 6.77 -22.12 -15.63
CA ILE A 122 6.31 -21.31 -14.50
C ILE A 122 7.19 -20.07 -14.38
N ASP A 123 6.55 -18.89 -14.47
CA ASP A 123 7.13 -17.62 -14.06
C ASP A 123 6.29 -17.13 -12.87
N LYS A 124 6.68 -17.48 -11.66
CA LYS A 124 5.97 -17.13 -10.44
C LYS A 124 6.83 -16.21 -9.57
N TYR A 125 6.22 -15.13 -9.12
CA TYR A 125 6.86 -14.09 -8.34
C TYR A 125 6.14 -13.95 -7.00
N TYR A 126 6.71 -14.50 -5.94
CA TYR A 126 6.05 -14.59 -4.63
C TYR A 126 5.81 -13.24 -3.96
N ASN A 127 6.55 -12.18 -4.31
CA ASN A 127 6.25 -10.84 -3.82
C ASN A 127 4.85 -10.35 -4.20
N PHE A 128 4.30 -10.78 -5.35
CA PHE A 128 2.90 -10.48 -5.71
C PHE A 128 1.92 -11.37 -4.97
N ASP A 129 2.18 -12.68 -4.89
CA ASP A 129 1.33 -13.63 -4.13
C ASP A 129 1.22 -13.21 -2.67
N ASP A 130 2.36 -12.90 -2.02
CA ASP A 130 2.40 -12.50 -0.62
C ASP A 130 1.67 -11.16 -0.41
N THR A 131 1.82 -10.21 -1.34
CA THR A 131 1.13 -8.92 -1.27
C THR A 131 -0.39 -9.10 -1.41
N ILE A 132 -0.85 -9.92 -2.35
CA ILE A 132 -2.28 -10.25 -2.51
C ILE A 132 -2.81 -10.89 -1.23
N ALA A 133 -2.08 -11.87 -0.68
CA ALA A 133 -2.48 -12.55 0.56
C ALA A 133 -2.58 -11.57 1.75
N MET A 134 -1.65 -10.62 1.88
CA MET A 134 -1.72 -9.57 2.90
C MET A 134 -2.94 -8.66 2.71
N TYR A 135 -3.24 -8.24 1.48
CA TYR A 135 -4.42 -7.43 1.18
C TYR A 135 -5.72 -8.17 1.50
N ASP A 136 -5.85 -9.40 1.02
CA ASP A 136 -7.03 -10.22 1.28
C ASP A 136 -7.22 -10.44 2.77
N TRP A 137 -6.14 -10.67 3.51
CA TRP A 137 -6.23 -10.82 4.96
C TRP A 137 -6.75 -9.56 5.64
N VAL A 138 -6.24 -8.37 5.28
CA VAL A 138 -6.73 -7.11 5.86
C VAL A 138 -8.18 -6.86 5.49
N PHE A 139 -8.53 -6.91 4.19
CA PHE A 139 -9.88 -6.59 3.73
C PHE A 139 -10.95 -7.57 4.20
N ASN A 140 -10.57 -8.82 4.49
CA ASN A 140 -11.51 -9.82 5.00
C ASN A 140 -11.64 -9.78 6.54
N ASN A 141 -10.65 -9.28 7.25
CA ASN A 141 -10.61 -9.39 8.70
C ASN A 141 -10.74 -8.05 9.45
N PHE A 142 -10.76 -6.92 8.75
CA PHE A 142 -10.87 -5.60 9.38
C PHE A 142 -11.97 -4.77 8.74
N SER A 143 -12.62 -3.96 9.57
CA SER A 143 -13.58 -2.96 9.13
C SER A 143 -13.55 -1.72 10.03
N HIS A 144 -13.96 -0.57 9.49
CA HIS A 144 -14.16 0.62 10.29
C HIS A 144 -15.42 0.45 11.15
N ARG A 145 -15.27 0.52 12.47
CA ARG A 145 -16.38 0.44 13.42
C ARG A 145 -16.44 1.66 14.30
N SER A 146 -17.66 2.10 14.62
CA SER A 146 -17.87 3.18 15.60
C SER A 146 -17.51 2.68 17.00
N ILE A 147 -16.57 3.36 17.64
CA ILE A 147 -16.22 3.12 19.05
C ILE A 147 -17.17 3.91 19.94
N ILE A 148 -17.50 5.13 19.53
CA ILE A 148 -18.38 6.02 20.27
C ILE A 148 -19.15 6.92 19.28
N SER A 149 -20.41 7.16 19.58
CA SER A 149 -21.29 7.99 18.75
C SER A 149 -21.76 9.24 19.51
N THR A 150 -21.96 10.33 18.78
CA THR A 150 -22.55 11.57 19.33
C THR A 150 -23.95 11.36 19.93
N SER A 151 -24.63 10.28 19.56
CA SER A 151 -25.95 9.92 20.13
C SER A 151 -25.85 9.17 21.45
N GLU A 152 -24.67 8.68 21.85
CA GLU A 152 -24.50 7.91 23.06
C GLU A 152 -24.52 8.79 24.30
N ASN A 153 -25.26 8.33 25.32
CA ASN A 153 -25.25 8.94 26.64
C ASN A 153 -24.10 8.35 27.46
N ILE A 154 -23.12 9.17 27.79
CA ILE A 154 -21.92 8.69 28.51
C ILE A 154 -22.21 8.64 30.04
N MET A 155 -22.64 9.74 30.59
CA MET A 155 -22.98 9.84 32.03
C MET A 155 -23.83 11.06 32.31
N SER A 156 -24.58 10.99 33.41
CA SER A 156 -25.24 12.15 33.98
C SER A 156 -24.33 12.83 34.99
N VAL A 157 -24.21 14.14 34.86
CA VAL A 157 -23.45 14.96 35.82
C VAL A 157 -24.38 15.94 36.54
N PRO A 158 -24.19 16.19 37.83
CA PRO A 158 -24.93 17.22 38.55
C PRO A 158 -24.59 18.60 38.01
N VAL A 159 -25.61 19.45 37.87
CA VAL A 159 -25.44 20.84 37.40
C VAL A 159 -26.09 21.74 38.44
N GLU A 160 -25.25 22.55 39.11
CA GLU A 160 -25.74 23.52 40.09
C GLU A 160 -26.56 24.63 39.40
N LEU A 161 -27.56 25.12 40.09
CA LEU A 161 -28.45 26.21 39.62
C LEU A 161 -29.24 25.87 38.33
N SER A 162 -29.49 24.59 38.04
CA SER A 162 -30.37 24.14 36.97
C SER A 162 -31.68 23.59 37.49
N ASP A 163 -32.77 23.83 36.75
CA ASP A 163 -34.10 23.31 37.11
C ASP A 163 -34.18 21.77 37.09
N GLY A 164 -33.31 21.10 36.33
CA GLY A 164 -33.23 19.66 36.19
C GLY A 164 -32.23 18.97 37.11
N GLY A 165 -31.36 19.70 37.81
CA GLY A 165 -30.35 19.19 38.76
C GLY A 165 -29.24 18.37 38.12
N SER A 166 -29.34 17.96 36.85
CA SER A 166 -28.33 17.19 36.14
C SER A 166 -28.37 17.42 34.63
N ALA A 167 -27.22 17.18 33.98
CA ALA A 167 -27.11 17.19 32.52
C ALA A 167 -26.51 15.86 32.04
N MET A 168 -26.97 15.40 30.87
CA MET A 168 -26.46 14.22 30.23
C MET A 168 -25.26 14.59 29.32
N LEU A 169 -24.11 14.03 29.60
CA LEU A 169 -22.93 14.20 28.74
C LEU A 169 -23.01 13.28 27.54
N ARG A 170 -22.69 13.85 26.39
CA ARG A 170 -22.56 13.15 25.10
C ARG A 170 -21.22 13.50 24.44
N PRO A 171 -20.65 12.60 23.61
CA PRO A 171 -19.47 12.94 22.83
C PRO A 171 -19.75 14.11 21.88
N GLN A 172 -18.79 15.00 21.73
CA GLN A 172 -18.87 16.11 20.78
C GLN A 172 -18.70 15.61 19.32
N SER A 173 -17.94 14.52 19.12
CA SER A 173 -17.75 13.89 17.83
C SER A 173 -17.77 12.37 17.96
N SER A 174 -18.20 11.69 16.90
CA SER A 174 -18.08 10.24 16.82
C SER A 174 -16.62 9.85 16.57
N ILE A 175 -16.21 8.70 17.12
CA ILE A 175 -14.88 8.11 16.89
C ILE A 175 -15.10 6.76 16.21
N THR A 176 -14.45 6.58 15.06
CA THR A 176 -14.36 5.31 14.35
C THR A 176 -12.91 4.82 14.34
N ALA A 177 -12.72 3.52 14.35
CA ALA A 177 -11.39 2.92 14.19
C ALA A 177 -11.47 1.67 13.31
N LEU A 178 -10.37 1.36 12.64
CA LEU A 178 -10.19 0.10 11.94
C LEU A 178 -9.95 -0.99 13.00
N LEU A 179 -10.86 -1.94 13.08
CA LEU A 179 -10.86 -3.00 14.11
C LEU A 179 -11.03 -4.37 13.44
N PRO A 180 -10.50 -5.45 14.06
CA PRO A 180 -10.77 -6.82 13.60
C PRO A 180 -12.27 -7.10 13.55
N ASN A 181 -12.69 -7.95 12.62
CA ASN A 181 -14.11 -8.30 12.43
C ASN A 181 -14.65 -9.29 13.49
N ASP A 182 -13.81 -9.83 14.38
CA ASP A 182 -14.04 -10.88 15.39
C ASP A 182 -14.18 -12.27 14.80
#